data_d00a32643fe2782c34e7ac50be180276
#
_entry.id   d00a32643fe2782c34e7ac50be180276
#
_cell.length_a   1.000
_cell.length_b   1.000
_cell.length_c   1.000
_cell.angle_alpha   90.00
_cell.angle_beta   90.00
_cell.angle_gamma   90.00
#
_symmetry.space_group_name_H-M   'P 1'
#
loop_
_entity.id
_entity.type
_entity.pdbx_description
1 polymer ?
#
loop_
_entity_poly.entity_id
_entity_poly.type
_entity_poly.pdbx_seq_one_letter_code
_entity_poly.pdbx_strand_id
1 'polypeptide(L)'
;MTTDIEVLDRIKELLDKNLKEFKLEKPEDEGRYQLVNPAIYTCYVPPKNCLHEYGYDIPGIVICSGEGEDDVDDVTLNIRLNIQTYDPGLTLEESVIPNSKGYKDILNLITKIRLILNENPSEIGITVEKPIKWGFYDEQLYPYYAGYMMFKVKMNPLPIPQSINKFL
;
A
#
# COMPACT_ATOMS: atom_id res chain seq x y z
N MET A 1 -0.49 7.01 -22.89
CA MET A 1 -0.70 8.09 -21.88
C MET A 1 -1.01 7.37 -20.57
N THR A 2 -0.28 7.65 -19.51
CA THR A 2 -0.51 7.02 -18.19
C THR A 2 -1.18 8.04 -17.29
N THR A 3 -2.33 7.68 -16.72
CA THR A 3 -3.06 8.52 -15.77
C THR A 3 -2.67 8.17 -14.32
N ASP A 4 -2.93 9.08 -13.39
CA ASP A 4 -2.68 8.84 -11.96
C ASP A 4 -3.44 7.60 -11.46
N ILE A 5 -4.67 7.38 -11.95
CA ILE A 5 -5.47 6.19 -11.61
C ILE A 5 -4.76 4.92 -12.11
N GLU A 6 -4.30 4.91 -13.36
CA GLU A 6 -3.55 3.77 -13.90
C GLU A 6 -2.26 3.48 -13.10
N VAL A 7 -1.61 4.51 -12.56
CA VAL A 7 -0.45 4.31 -11.67
C VAL A 7 -0.85 3.55 -10.41
N LEU A 8 -1.94 3.96 -9.74
CA LEU A 8 -2.43 3.28 -8.55
C LEU A 8 -2.82 1.83 -8.85
N ASP A 9 -3.54 1.60 -9.96
CA ASP A 9 -3.99 0.27 -10.38
C ASP A 9 -2.81 -0.65 -10.71
N ARG A 10 -1.80 -0.15 -11.41
CA ARG A 10 -0.57 -0.92 -11.72
C ARG A 10 0.21 -1.29 -10.46
N ILE A 11 0.33 -0.36 -9.49
CA ILE A 11 0.96 -0.66 -8.21
C ILE A 11 0.15 -1.74 -7.47
N LYS A 12 -1.18 -1.64 -7.47
CA LYS A 12 -2.06 -2.64 -6.89
C LYS A 12 -1.83 -4.01 -7.51
N GLU A 13 -1.86 -4.13 -8.83
CA GLU A 13 -1.63 -5.38 -9.55
C GLU A 13 -0.27 -5.99 -9.22
N LEU A 14 0.79 -5.15 -9.18
CA LEU A 14 2.14 -5.58 -8.83
C LEU A 14 2.19 -6.16 -7.40
N LEU A 15 1.59 -5.46 -6.43
CA LEU A 15 1.58 -5.91 -5.05
C LEU A 15 0.70 -7.15 -4.88
N ASP A 16 -0.49 -7.18 -5.46
CA ASP A 16 -1.40 -8.34 -5.38
C ASP A 16 -0.74 -9.61 -5.93
N LYS A 17 -0.09 -9.51 -7.09
CA LYS A 17 0.65 -10.63 -7.68
C LYS A 17 1.75 -11.18 -6.78
N ASN A 18 2.51 -10.29 -6.11
CA ASN A 18 3.73 -10.67 -5.39
C ASN A 18 3.53 -10.89 -3.88
N LEU A 19 2.35 -10.58 -3.33
CA LEU A 19 2.01 -10.78 -1.92
C LEU A 19 1.09 -11.98 -1.66
N LYS A 20 0.81 -12.81 -2.67
CA LYS A 20 -0.09 -13.99 -2.53
C LYS A 20 0.34 -14.98 -1.45
N GLU A 21 1.64 -15.13 -1.26
CA GLU A 21 2.20 -16.03 -0.24
C GLU A 21 2.44 -15.34 1.12
N PHE A 22 2.21 -14.03 1.20
CA PHE A 22 2.38 -13.27 2.44
C PHE A 22 1.11 -13.36 3.28
N LYS A 23 1.16 -14.08 4.41
CA LYS A 23 -0.01 -14.34 5.26
C LYS A 23 0.08 -13.56 6.56
N LEU A 24 -1.02 -12.89 6.89
CA LEU A 24 -1.19 -12.08 8.10
C LEU A 24 -2.49 -12.43 8.80
N GLU A 25 -2.60 -12.10 10.06
CA GLU A 25 -3.80 -12.34 10.86
C GLU A 25 -4.93 -11.39 10.46
N LYS A 26 -6.07 -11.96 10.08
CA LYS A 26 -7.34 -11.25 9.93
C LYS A 26 -8.18 -11.46 11.19
N PRO A 27 -8.69 -10.38 11.81
CA PRO A 27 -9.56 -10.51 12.98
C PRO A 27 -10.86 -11.26 12.64
N GLU A 28 -11.24 -12.19 13.51
CA GLU A 28 -12.50 -12.92 13.52
C GLU A 28 -13.22 -12.69 14.85
N ASP A 29 -14.44 -13.17 14.94
CA ASP A 29 -15.22 -13.06 16.18
C ASP A 29 -14.55 -13.79 17.35
N GLU A 30 -14.79 -13.32 18.57
CA GLU A 30 -14.31 -13.92 19.83
C GLU A 30 -12.78 -13.99 19.96
N GLY A 31 -12.04 -13.01 19.40
CA GLY A 31 -10.58 -12.95 19.50
C GLY A 31 -9.85 -14.01 18.68
N ARG A 32 -10.57 -14.73 17.80
CA ARG A 32 -9.98 -15.65 16.82
C ARG A 32 -9.39 -14.88 15.65
N TYR A 33 -8.58 -15.54 14.86
CA TYR A 33 -8.04 -14.98 13.62
C TYR A 33 -7.93 -16.03 12.52
N GLN A 34 -7.90 -15.56 11.30
CA GLN A 34 -7.63 -16.35 10.10
C GLN A 34 -6.39 -15.78 9.40
N LEU A 35 -5.54 -16.64 8.85
CA LEU A 35 -4.41 -16.20 8.03
C LEU A 35 -4.86 -15.92 6.59
N VAL A 36 -4.67 -14.70 6.16
CA VAL A 36 -5.06 -14.20 4.84
C VAL A 36 -3.95 -13.37 4.21
N ASN A 37 -4.03 -13.12 2.90
CA ASN A 37 -3.20 -12.12 2.25
C ASN A 37 -3.64 -10.71 2.66
N PRO A 38 -2.77 -9.71 2.66
CA PRO A 38 -3.21 -8.33 2.85
C PRO A 38 -4.19 -7.93 1.75
N ALA A 39 -5.30 -7.30 2.13
CA ALA A 39 -6.22 -6.67 1.18
C ALA A 39 -5.56 -5.40 0.61
N ILE A 40 -5.70 -5.16 -0.69
CA ILE A 40 -5.06 -4.02 -1.36
C ILE A 40 -6.12 -3.16 -2.02
N TYR A 41 -6.34 -1.99 -1.47
CA TYR A 41 -7.30 -1.01 -1.98
C TYR A 41 -6.58 0.19 -2.58
N THR A 42 -7.20 0.83 -3.56
CA THR A 42 -6.76 2.11 -4.13
C THR A 42 -7.64 3.24 -3.64
N CYS A 43 -7.05 4.41 -3.44
CA CYS A 43 -7.69 5.65 -3.00
C CYS A 43 -8.15 5.64 -1.54
N TYR A 44 -9.03 4.73 -1.15
CA TYR A 44 -9.60 4.63 0.20
C TYR A 44 -10.06 3.20 0.51
N VAL A 45 -10.28 2.92 1.78
CA VAL A 45 -10.92 1.66 2.20
C VAL A 45 -12.42 1.80 2.03
N PRO A 46 -13.09 0.91 1.27
CA PRO A 46 -14.54 0.94 1.15
C PRO A 46 -15.21 0.74 2.53
N PRO A 47 -16.44 1.24 2.73
CA PRO A 47 -17.22 0.95 3.93
C PRO A 47 -17.33 -0.56 4.18
N LYS A 48 -17.46 -0.96 5.45
CA LYS A 48 -17.46 -2.40 5.83
C LYS A 48 -18.51 -3.25 5.13
N ASN A 49 -19.64 -2.66 4.73
CA ASN A 49 -20.67 -3.33 3.94
C ASN A 49 -20.37 -3.40 2.43
N CYS A 50 -19.28 -2.80 1.98
CA CYS A 50 -18.86 -2.74 0.58
C CYS A 50 -17.49 -3.39 0.31
N LEU A 51 -16.99 -4.22 1.21
CA LEU A 51 -15.69 -4.91 1.09
C LEU A 51 -15.79 -6.17 0.18
N HIS A 52 -16.42 -6.06 -0.99
CA HIS A 52 -16.77 -7.22 -1.82
C HIS A 52 -15.56 -7.93 -2.42
N GLU A 53 -14.47 -7.21 -2.68
CA GLU A 53 -13.28 -7.77 -3.34
C GLU A 53 -12.53 -8.77 -2.45
N TYR A 54 -12.31 -8.42 -1.17
CA TYR A 54 -11.58 -9.25 -0.21
C TYR A 54 -12.46 -9.76 0.93
N GLY A 55 -13.54 -9.05 1.24
CA GLY A 55 -14.40 -9.35 2.38
C GLY A 55 -13.85 -8.82 3.73
N TYR A 56 -12.70 -8.14 3.72
CA TYR A 56 -12.04 -7.55 4.90
C TYR A 56 -11.17 -6.36 4.48
N ASP A 57 -10.79 -5.55 5.45
CA ASP A 57 -9.93 -4.37 5.31
C ASP A 57 -8.60 -4.51 6.07
N ILE A 58 -8.57 -5.34 7.11
CA ILE A 58 -7.38 -5.61 7.93
C ILE A 58 -7.12 -7.12 7.97
N PRO A 59 -5.90 -7.57 7.67
CA PRO A 59 -4.71 -6.81 7.28
C PRO A 59 -4.84 -6.20 5.89
N GLY A 60 -4.34 -4.98 5.70
CA GLY A 60 -4.54 -4.29 4.44
C GLY A 60 -3.51 -3.22 4.12
N ILE A 61 -3.48 -2.89 2.84
CA ILE A 61 -2.68 -1.82 2.24
C ILE A 61 -3.64 -0.91 1.47
N VAL A 62 -3.57 0.39 1.70
CA VAL A 62 -4.29 1.38 0.91
C VAL A 62 -3.29 2.21 0.13
N ILE A 63 -3.41 2.19 -1.19
CA ILE A 63 -2.54 2.93 -2.12
C ILE A 63 -3.21 4.27 -2.40
N CYS A 64 -2.58 5.35 -1.95
CA CYS A 64 -3.07 6.71 -2.14
C CYS A 64 -2.10 7.51 -3.00
N SER A 65 -2.63 8.40 -3.85
CA SER A 65 -1.85 9.45 -4.49
C SER A 65 -1.72 10.65 -3.54
N GLY A 66 -0.53 11.25 -3.54
CA GLY A 66 -0.27 12.55 -2.94
C GLY A 66 -0.19 13.65 -4.00
N GLU A 67 0.71 14.59 -3.80
CA GLU A 67 0.97 15.65 -4.78
C GLU A 67 1.62 15.09 -6.05
N GLY A 68 1.16 15.59 -7.19
CA GLY A 68 1.79 15.38 -8.50
C GLY A 68 2.49 16.65 -8.97
N GLU A 69 3.47 16.50 -9.84
CA GLU A 69 4.20 17.57 -10.50
C GLU A 69 4.33 17.24 -11.97
N ASP A 70 3.87 18.14 -12.82
CA ASP A 70 3.95 18.02 -14.29
C ASP A 70 4.87 19.11 -14.82
N ASP A 71 6.09 18.75 -15.20
CA ASP A 71 7.08 19.63 -15.79
C ASP A 71 7.28 19.25 -17.27
N VAL A 72 8.00 20.10 -18.01
CA VAL A 72 8.21 19.95 -19.46
C VAL A 72 8.78 18.56 -19.84
N ASP A 73 9.69 18.08 -19.03
CA ASP A 73 10.42 16.83 -19.31
C ASP A 73 9.93 15.64 -18.48
N ASP A 74 9.29 15.88 -17.34
CA ASP A 74 8.98 14.86 -16.37
C ASP A 74 7.61 15.07 -15.69
N VAL A 75 6.86 13.99 -15.51
CA VAL A 75 5.69 13.97 -14.66
C VAL A 75 5.97 13.04 -13.49
N THR A 76 5.79 13.53 -12.29
CA THR A 76 5.99 12.74 -11.07
C THR A 76 4.75 12.74 -10.18
N LEU A 77 4.53 11.63 -9.49
CA LEU A 77 3.43 11.47 -8.55
C LEU A 77 3.95 10.89 -7.23
N ASN A 78 3.63 11.52 -6.12
CA ASN A 78 3.89 10.96 -4.80
C ASN A 78 2.88 9.86 -4.49
N ILE A 79 3.38 8.70 -4.10
CA ILE A 79 2.56 7.57 -3.67
C ILE A 79 2.73 7.36 -2.17
N ARG A 80 1.61 7.11 -1.50
CA ARG A 80 1.58 6.71 -0.11
C ARG A 80 0.87 5.37 0.02
N LEU A 81 1.50 4.43 0.70
CA LEU A 81 0.89 3.18 1.13
C LEU A 81 0.58 3.30 2.63
N ASN A 82 -0.68 3.18 3.00
CA ASN A 82 -1.09 3.04 4.39
C ASN A 82 -1.27 1.56 4.69
N ILE A 83 -0.59 1.07 5.71
CA ILE A 83 -0.51 -0.36 6.03
C ILE A 83 -1.11 -0.58 7.41
N GLN A 84 -2.01 -1.55 7.53
CA GLN A 84 -2.61 -1.93 8.80
C GLN A 84 -2.49 -3.44 9.02
N THR A 85 -2.16 -3.82 10.26
CA THR A 85 -2.09 -5.21 10.69
C THR A 85 -2.87 -5.40 11.99
N TYR A 86 -3.18 -6.65 12.27
CA TYR A 86 -3.88 -7.07 13.49
C TYR A 86 -3.08 -8.16 14.18
N ASP A 87 -2.99 -8.08 15.49
CA ASP A 87 -2.42 -9.14 16.31
C ASP A 87 -3.06 -9.15 17.69
N PRO A 88 -3.85 -10.18 18.00
CA PRO A 88 -4.52 -10.31 19.30
C PRO A 88 -3.55 -10.60 20.45
N GLY A 89 -2.26 -10.84 20.16
CA GLY A 89 -1.28 -11.27 21.15
C GLY A 89 -1.33 -12.77 21.44
N LEU A 90 -0.72 -13.17 22.55
CA LEU A 90 -0.69 -14.55 23.01
C LEU A 90 -1.74 -14.76 24.10
N THR A 91 -2.60 -15.74 23.92
CA THR A 91 -3.54 -16.17 24.96
C THR A 91 -2.85 -17.23 25.83
N LEU A 92 -2.64 -16.90 27.10
CA LEU A 92 -2.11 -17.80 28.12
C LEU A 92 -3.15 -17.97 29.24
N GLU A 93 -3.71 -19.18 29.34
CA GLU A 93 -4.77 -19.50 30.31
C GLU A 93 -5.97 -18.54 30.13
N GLU A 94 -6.16 -17.61 31.08
CA GLU A 94 -7.25 -16.63 31.07
C GLU A 94 -6.81 -15.22 30.72
N SER A 95 -5.54 -15.03 30.31
CA SER A 95 -4.98 -13.70 30.01
C SER A 95 -4.47 -13.60 28.56
N VAL A 96 -4.49 -12.39 28.01
CA VAL A 96 -3.90 -12.06 26.71
C VAL A 96 -2.67 -11.18 26.93
N ILE A 97 -1.54 -11.61 26.38
CA ILE A 97 -0.27 -10.90 26.48
C ILE A 97 0.07 -10.30 25.12
N PRO A 98 0.20 -8.96 24.99
CA PRO A 98 0.69 -8.33 23.77
C PRO A 98 2.11 -8.81 23.44
N ASN A 99 2.36 -9.20 22.19
CA ASN A 99 3.65 -9.76 21.76
C ASN A 99 4.35 -8.97 20.65
N SER A 100 3.81 -7.82 20.27
CA SER A 100 4.34 -6.95 19.20
C SER A 100 4.46 -7.61 17.82
N LYS A 101 3.81 -8.75 17.59
CA LYS A 101 3.89 -9.45 16.30
C LYS A 101 3.32 -8.60 15.17
N GLY A 102 2.16 -7.97 15.37
CA GLY A 102 1.55 -7.10 14.36
C GLY A 102 2.44 -5.90 13.97
N TYR A 103 3.22 -5.37 14.90
CA TYR A 103 4.24 -4.35 14.62
C TYR A 103 5.37 -4.91 13.74
N LYS A 104 5.87 -6.10 14.05
CA LYS A 104 6.89 -6.79 13.26
C LYS A 104 6.37 -7.16 11.87
N ASP A 105 5.11 -7.53 11.76
CA ASP A 105 4.46 -7.87 10.50
C ASP A 105 4.43 -6.66 9.53
N ILE A 106 4.21 -5.44 10.05
CA ILE A 106 4.34 -4.21 9.25
C ILE A 106 5.77 -4.07 8.71
N LEU A 107 6.80 -4.23 9.54
CA LEU A 107 8.19 -4.13 9.11
C LEU A 107 8.56 -5.18 8.05
N ASN A 108 8.09 -6.41 8.22
CA ASN A 108 8.29 -7.48 7.27
C ASN A 108 7.57 -7.19 5.94
N LEU A 109 6.34 -6.70 6.00
CA LEU A 109 5.56 -6.33 4.82
C LEU A 109 6.20 -5.16 4.07
N ILE A 110 6.65 -4.11 4.77
CA ILE A 110 7.40 -3.00 4.20
C ILE A 110 8.67 -3.49 3.51
N THR A 111 9.41 -4.39 4.15
CA THR A 111 10.63 -4.98 3.55
C THR A 111 10.29 -5.74 2.27
N LYS A 112 9.24 -6.55 2.27
CA LYS A 112 8.79 -7.28 1.08
C LYS A 112 8.37 -6.34 -0.05
N ILE A 113 7.60 -5.29 0.26
CA ILE A 113 7.18 -4.28 -0.74
C ILE A 113 8.40 -3.58 -1.33
N ARG A 114 9.39 -3.21 -0.51
CA ARG A 114 10.63 -2.59 -1.01
C ARG A 114 11.39 -3.49 -1.98
N LEU A 115 11.45 -4.78 -1.71
CA LEU A 115 12.03 -5.77 -2.63
C LEU A 115 11.25 -5.82 -3.94
N ILE A 116 9.93 -5.92 -3.88
CA ILE A 116 9.05 -5.94 -5.06
C ILE A 116 9.28 -4.70 -5.93
N LEU A 117 9.28 -3.50 -5.33
CA LEU A 117 9.48 -2.25 -6.05
C LEU A 117 10.89 -2.14 -6.66
N ASN A 118 11.91 -2.70 -6.02
CA ASN A 118 13.28 -2.70 -6.53
C ASN A 118 13.52 -3.72 -7.65
N GLU A 119 12.86 -4.88 -7.60
CA GLU A 119 12.98 -5.93 -8.60
C GLU A 119 12.22 -5.63 -9.89
N ASN A 120 11.18 -4.79 -9.81
CA ASN A 120 10.27 -4.49 -10.93
C ASN A 120 10.20 -2.98 -11.24
N PRO A 121 11.32 -2.27 -11.39
CA PRO A 121 11.30 -0.81 -11.50
C PRO A 121 10.61 -0.29 -12.78
N SER A 122 10.46 -1.13 -13.81
CA SER A 122 9.92 -0.74 -15.12
C SER A 122 8.79 -1.63 -15.66
N GLU A 123 8.46 -2.75 -14.99
CA GLU A 123 7.40 -3.67 -15.46
C GLU A 123 6.02 -3.00 -15.53
N ILE A 124 5.81 -1.98 -14.73
CA ILE A 124 4.55 -1.26 -14.64
C ILE A 124 4.47 -0.03 -15.56
N GLY A 125 5.47 0.21 -16.42
CA GLY A 125 5.51 1.39 -17.30
C GLY A 125 5.59 2.72 -16.54
N ILE A 126 5.99 2.66 -15.28
CA ILE A 126 6.33 3.79 -14.40
C ILE A 126 7.67 3.50 -13.75
N THR A 127 8.40 4.53 -13.40
CA THR A 127 9.68 4.38 -12.69
C THR A 127 9.53 4.78 -11.24
N VAL A 128 9.86 3.85 -10.34
CA VAL A 128 9.90 4.14 -8.90
C VAL A 128 11.19 4.88 -8.58
N GLU A 129 11.08 6.08 -8.05
CA GLU A 129 12.22 6.91 -7.67
C GLU A 129 12.61 6.73 -6.20
N LYS A 130 13.89 6.92 -5.92
CA LYS A 130 14.43 6.97 -4.56
C LYS A 130 14.42 8.43 -4.05
N PRO A 131 14.26 8.66 -2.73
CA PRO A 131 14.20 7.67 -1.66
C PRO A 131 12.82 7.07 -1.46
N ILE A 132 12.76 5.80 -1.05
CA ILE A 132 11.57 5.19 -0.46
C ILE A 132 11.65 5.46 1.05
N LYS A 133 10.64 6.10 1.61
CA LYS A 133 10.53 6.41 3.05
C LYS A 133 9.44 5.55 3.68
N TRP A 134 9.59 5.21 4.95
CA TRP A 134 8.57 4.47 5.71
C TRP A 134 8.64 4.80 7.18
N GLY A 135 7.58 4.50 7.90
CA GLY A 135 7.50 4.71 9.34
C GLY A 135 6.21 4.16 9.92
N PHE A 136 6.04 4.39 11.18
CA PHE A 136 4.80 4.10 11.91
C PHE A 136 4.07 5.40 12.20
N TYR A 137 2.75 5.30 12.32
CA TYR A 137 1.97 6.37 12.91
C TYR A 137 2.24 6.45 14.41
N ASP A 138 2.15 7.65 14.99
CA ASP A 138 2.46 7.88 16.41
C ASP A 138 1.53 7.10 17.35
N GLU A 139 0.26 6.97 16.98
CA GLU A 139 -0.71 6.22 17.74
C GLU A 139 -0.82 4.77 17.22
N GLN A 140 -0.61 3.82 18.10
CA GLN A 140 -0.79 2.39 17.86
C GLN A 140 -1.86 1.86 18.81
N LEU A 141 -3.02 1.52 18.25
CA LEU A 141 -4.19 1.08 19.02
C LEU A 141 -4.26 -0.45 19.06
N TYR A 142 -3.53 -1.06 20.00
CA TYR A 142 -3.61 -2.51 20.22
C TYR A 142 -5.09 -2.99 20.21
N PRO A 143 -5.42 -4.06 19.51
CA PRO A 143 -4.56 -5.03 18.80
C PRO A 143 -4.25 -4.65 17.35
N TYR A 144 -4.49 -3.41 16.94
CA TYR A 144 -4.24 -2.92 15.60
C TYR A 144 -2.95 -2.10 15.54
N TYR A 145 -2.22 -2.23 14.43
CA TYR A 145 -0.97 -1.52 14.19
C TYR A 145 -1.03 -0.85 12.83
N ALA A 146 -0.48 0.35 12.73
CA ALA A 146 -0.52 1.14 11.52
C ALA A 146 0.83 1.74 11.17
N GLY A 147 1.20 1.63 9.90
CA GLY A 147 2.40 2.21 9.35
C GLY A 147 2.18 2.73 7.94
N TYR A 148 3.21 3.33 7.37
CA TYR A 148 3.15 3.90 6.03
C TYR A 148 4.46 3.71 5.26
N MET A 149 4.34 3.76 3.94
CA MET A 149 5.46 3.94 3.01
C MET A 149 5.16 5.12 2.09
N MET A 150 6.19 5.83 1.68
CA MET A 150 6.09 6.92 0.71
C MET A 150 7.23 6.81 -0.29
N PHE A 151 6.90 6.99 -1.55
CA PHE A 151 7.86 7.06 -2.65
C PHE A 151 7.28 7.88 -3.80
N LYS A 152 8.13 8.27 -4.73
CA LYS A 152 7.74 9.00 -5.92
C LYS A 152 7.80 8.06 -7.12
N VAL A 153 6.87 8.22 -8.03
CA VAL A 153 6.90 7.56 -9.33
C VAL A 153 7.03 8.61 -10.42
N LYS A 154 7.80 8.27 -11.45
CA LYS A 154 7.96 9.06 -12.66
C LYS A 154 7.12 8.45 -13.78
N MET A 155 6.42 9.30 -14.51
CA MET A 155 5.58 8.97 -15.64
C MET A 155 6.04 9.72 -16.89
N ASN A 156 5.57 9.30 -18.05
CA ASN A 156 5.78 10.06 -19.28
C ASN A 156 4.90 11.32 -19.29
N PRO A 157 5.44 12.47 -19.74
CA PRO A 157 4.67 13.69 -19.90
C PRO A 157 3.44 13.49 -20.80
N LEU A 158 2.40 14.26 -20.52
CA LEU A 158 1.22 14.29 -21.37
C LEU A 158 1.59 14.93 -22.73
N PRO A 159 1.07 14.40 -23.86
CA PRO A 159 1.34 14.99 -25.16
C PRO A 159 0.76 16.41 -25.21
N ILE A 160 1.60 17.40 -25.52
CA ILE A 160 1.16 18.78 -25.72
C ILE A 160 0.28 18.80 -26.98
N PRO A 161 -0.97 19.27 -26.90
CA PRO A 161 -1.83 19.37 -28.09
C PRO A 161 -1.18 20.24 -29.17
N GLN A 162 -1.14 19.75 -30.42
CA GLN A 162 -0.52 20.48 -31.54
C GLN A 162 -1.09 21.89 -31.72
N SER A 163 -2.29 22.16 -31.26
CA SER A 163 -2.92 23.49 -31.27
C SER A 163 -2.19 24.53 -30.42
N ILE A 164 -1.49 24.09 -29.36
CA ILE A 164 -0.74 24.98 -28.44
C ILE A 164 0.63 25.32 -29.01
N ASN A 165 1.25 24.42 -29.78
CA ASN A 165 2.54 24.67 -30.47
C ASN A 165 2.52 25.82 -31.48
N LYS A 166 1.33 26.36 -31.83
CA LYS A 166 1.23 27.55 -32.70
C LYS A 166 1.35 28.86 -31.95
N PHE A 167 1.40 28.85 -30.61
CA PHE A 167 1.45 30.04 -29.78
C PHE A 167 2.72 30.12 -28.92
N LEU A 168 3.61 29.14 -29.04
CA LEU A 168 4.96 29.13 -28.50
C LEU A 168 5.99 29.36 -29.63
#